data_41dbc6800695f1e227e77e468fe7b980
#
_entry.id   41dbc6800695f1e227e77e468fe7b980
#
_cell.length_a   1.000
_cell.length_b   1.000
_cell.length_c   1.000
_cell.angle_alpha   90.00
_cell.angle_beta   90.00
_cell.angle_gamma   90.00
#
_symmetry.space_group_name_H-M   'P 1'
#
loop_
_entity.id
_entity.type
_entity.pdbx_description
1 polymer ?
#
loop_
_entity_poly.entity_id
_entity_poly.type
_entity_poly.pdbx_seq_one_letter_code
_entity_poly.pdbx_strand_id
1 'polypeptide(L)'
;MELTHDGTSLLFGDIEPTSICWMSHGVEVEKLSPGFRAVAHTAGCAYAAIENAERKLYGVQFHPEVLHTVHGTEILKNFLYNICGLSPEWSMANYVSEAIEEVRAKVGSGKVLLALSGGVDSAVAAALLYRAVGEQLTCIFVDHGLLRKDEGDQVERAMHDCLGMRIVRVNAQERFLTKLA
;
A
#
# COMPACT_ATOMS: atom_id res chain seq x y z
N MET A 1 20.06 -9.91 14.63
CA MET A 1 21.53 -10.06 14.50
C MET A 1 22.16 -8.68 14.55
N GLU A 2 23.39 -8.59 15.04
CA GLU A 2 24.17 -7.33 15.03
C GLU A 2 24.68 -7.08 13.61
N LEU A 3 24.36 -5.92 13.06
CA LEU A 3 24.77 -5.41 11.75
C LEU A 3 25.83 -4.35 11.96
N THR A 4 26.97 -4.47 11.28
CA THR A 4 28.04 -3.46 11.29
C THR A 4 28.25 -2.95 9.87
N HIS A 5 28.30 -1.62 9.69
CA HIS A 5 28.55 -0.98 8.41
C HIS A 5 29.82 -0.09 8.43
N ASP A 6 30.38 0.17 7.28
CA ASP A 6 31.65 0.93 7.13
C ASP A 6 31.48 2.46 7.15
N GLY A 7 30.24 2.95 7.23
CA GLY A 7 29.92 4.38 7.26
C GLY A 7 30.13 5.11 5.92
N THR A 8 30.49 4.42 4.86
CA THR A 8 30.85 5.06 3.56
C THR A 8 29.67 5.04 2.56
N SER A 9 28.65 4.22 2.80
CA SER A 9 27.47 4.13 1.95
C SER A 9 26.41 5.15 2.32
N LEU A 10 25.81 5.82 1.34
CA LEU A 10 24.65 6.69 1.55
C LEU A 10 23.45 5.93 2.15
N LEU A 11 23.42 4.61 1.99
CA LEU A 11 22.35 3.77 2.55
C LEU A 11 22.31 3.84 4.08
N PHE A 12 23.48 4.03 4.71
CA PHE A 12 23.66 4.10 6.17
C PHE A 12 23.97 5.51 6.68
N GLY A 13 23.65 6.54 5.89
CA GLY A 13 23.84 7.94 6.30
C GLY A 13 23.10 8.25 7.60
N ASP A 14 23.80 8.89 8.54
CA ASP A 14 23.30 9.28 9.88
C ASP A 14 22.82 8.11 10.76
N ILE A 15 23.27 6.87 10.47
CA ILE A 15 22.98 5.67 11.26
C ILE A 15 24.25 5.29 12.05
N GLU A 16 24.06 4.84 13.29
CA GLU A 16 25.14 4.34 14.14
C GLU A 16 25.85 3.15 13.46
N PRO A 17 27.19 3.05 13.57
CA PRO A 17 27.98 2.02 12.87
C PRO A 17 27.56 0.59 13.17
N THR A 18 26.92 0.36 14.31
CA THR A 18 26.43 -0.96 14.73
C THR A 18 24.98 -0.87 15.17
N SER A 19 24.14 -1.76 14.66
CA SER A 19 22.72 -1.81 14.99
C SER A 19 22.19 -3.23 14.96
N ILE A 20 20.92 -3.42 15.31
CA ILE A 20 20.25 -4.73 15.24
C ILE A 20 19.43 -4.80 13.96
N CYS A 21 19.59 -5.88 13.19
CA CYS A 21 18.77 -6.19 12.03
C CYS A 21 18.11 -7.57 12.14
N TRP A 22 17.01 -7.73 11.45
CA TRP A 22 16.31 -9.01 11.28
C TRP A 22 16.75 -9.67 9.97
N MET A 23 17.27 -10.89 10.09
CA MET A 23 17.67 -11.71 8.93
C MET A 23 16.91 -13.04 8.96
N SER A 24 16.35 -13.42 7.81
CA SER A 24 15.65 -14.69 7.62
C SER A 24 15.94 -15.17 6.18
N HIS A 25 17.05 -15.91 6.03
CA HIS A 25 17.47 -16.41 4.72
C HIS A 25 18.14 -17.79 4.87
N GLY A 26 17.95 -18.67 3.87
CA GLY A 26 18.62 -19.97 3.77
C GLY A 26 19.77 -19.99 2.78
N VAL A 27 19.95 -18.90 2.02
CA VAL A 27 21.00 -18.72 1.00
C VAL A 27 21.58 -17.32 1.15
N GLU A 28 22.88 -17.19 0.97
CA GLU A 28 23.60 -15.92 1.02
C GLU A 28 24.48 -15.72 -0.21
N VAL A 29 24.92 -14.49 -0.42
CA VAL A 29 25.88 -14.16 -1.48
C VAL A 29 27.26 -14.67 -1.06
N GLU A 30 27.85 -15.59 -1.84
CA GLU A 30 29.20 -16.10 -1.59
C GLU A 30 30.29 -15.22 -2.21
N LYS A 31 29.97 -14.58 -3.34
CA LYS A 31 30.91 -13.77 -4.10
C LYS A 31 30.21 -12.58 -4.74
N LEU A 32 30.80 -11.40 -4.59
CA LEU A 32 30.28 -10.19 -5.23
C LEU A 32 30.54 -10.18 -6.73
N SER A 33 29.56 -9.71 -7.49
CA SER A 33 29.74 -9.40 -8.90
C SER A 33 30.67 -8.21 -9.09
N PRO A 34 31.39 -8.11 -10.24
CA PRO A 34 32.26 -6.98 -10.53
C PRO A 34 31.56 -5.62 -10.38
N GLY A 35 32.22 -4.68 -9.72
CA GLY A 35 31.71 -3.34 -9.46
C GLY A 35 30.83 -3.21 -8.20
N PHE A 36 30.52 -4.32 -7.53
CA PHE A 36 29.88 -4.27 -6.21
C PHE A 36 30.93 -4.31 -5.10
N ARG A 37 30.63 -3.64 -3.99
CA ARG A 37 31.37 -3.73 -2.72
C ARG A 37 30.44 -4.06 -1.56
N ALA A 38 30.98 -4.69 -0.53
CA ALA A 38 30.27 -4.85 0.74
C ALA A 38 30.26 -3.51 1.48
N VAL A 39 29.13 -3.17 2.06
CA VAL A 39 28.98 -1.94 2.88
C VAL A 39 28.46 -2.24 4.28
N ALA A 40 27.96 -3.45 4.52
CA ALA A 40 27.63 -3.94 5.85
C ALA A 40 27.75 -5.47 5.93
N HIS A 41 28.00 -5.95 7.14
CA HIS A 41 28.13 -7.37 7.45
C HIS A 41 27.52 -7.70 8.82
N THR A 42 27.28 -8.98 9.07
CA THR A 42 27.00 -9.55 10.40
C THR A 42 28.00 -10.67 10.69
N ALA A 43 27.97 -11.20 11.90
CA ALA A 43 28.84 -12.34 12.27
C ALA A 43 28.62 -13.58 11.37
N GLY A 44 27.43 -13.76 10.81
CA GLY A 44 27.06 -14.91 9.98
C GLY A 44 26.84 -14.59 8.49
N CYS A 45 26.97 -13.34 8.05
CA CYS A 45 26.77 -12.93 6.67
C CYS A 45 27.75 -11.84 6.30
N ALA A 46 28.73 -12.16 5.46
CA ALA A 46 29.80 -11.25 5.05
C ALA A 46 29.29 -10.11 4.15
N TYR A 47 28.19 -10.34 3.44
CA TYR A 47 27.59 -9.39 2.47
C TYR A 47 26.16 -9.05 2.87
N ALA A 48 25.95 -8.61 4.14
CA ALA A 48 24.62 -8.25 4.63
C ALA A 48 24.05 -7.04 3.91
N ALA A 49 24.89 -6.12 3.42
CA ALA A 49 24.53 -5.10 2.45
C ALA A 49 25.67 -4.89 1.43
N ILE A 50 25.27 -4.66 0.19
CA ILE A 50 26.18 -4.45 -0.94
C ILE A 50 25.72 -3.27 -1.79
N GLU A 51 26.65 -2.62 -2.47
CA GLU A 51 26.32 -1.56 -3.41
C GLU A 51 27.22 -1.54 -4.64
N ASN A 52 26.64 -1.03 -5.72
CA ASN A 52 27.36 -0.44 -6.84
C ASN A 52 26.86 1.01 -6.96
N ALA A 53 27.54 1.95 -6.29
CA ALA A 53 27.11 3.33 -6.17
C ALA A 53 27.06 4.05 -7.53
N GLU A 54 27.98 3.73 -8.44
CA GLU A 54 28.02 4.29 -9.79
C GLU A 54 26.75 3.96 -10.59
N ARG A 55 26.26 2.73 -10.45
CA ARG A 55 25.04 2.26 -11.12
C ARG A 55 23.78 2.46 -10.28
N LYS A 56 23.90 3.03 -9.07
CA LYS A 56 22.80 3.17 -8.10
C LYS A 56 22.08 1.85 -7.78
N LEU A 57 22.84 0.76 -7.69
CA LEU A 57 22.32 -0.55 -7.34
C LEU A 57 22.71 -0.89 -5.89
N TYR A 58 21.72 -1.21 -5.08
CA TYR A 58 21.87 -1.53 -3.67
C TYR A 58 21.15 -2.82 -3.35
N GLY A 59 21.74 -3.65 -2.52
CA GLY A 59 21.14 -4.90 -2.06
C GLY A 59 21.36 -5.09 -0.58
N VAL A 60 20.33 -5.58 0.12
CA VAL A 60 20.38 -5.95 1.53
C VAL A 60 19.90 -7.38 1.70
N GLN A 61 20.52 -8.14 2.61
CA GLN A 61 20.13 -9.51 2.93
C GLN A 61 19.13 -9.55 4.11
N PHE A 62 19.09 -8.49 4.91
CA PHE A 62 18.16 -8.34 6.02
C PHE A 62 16.85 -7.66 5.59
N HIS A 63 15.87 -7.65 6.48
CA HIS A 63 14.56 -7.06 6.26
C HIS A 63 14.50 -5.65 6.88
N PRO A 64 14.67 -4.57 6.10
CA PRO A 64 14.56 -3.21 6.63
C PRO A 64 13.11 -2.80 6.94
N GLU A 65 12.12 -3.49 6.38
CA GLU A 65 10.70 -3.17 6.53
C GLU A 65 10.08 -3.63 7.85
N VAL A 66 10.76 -4.50 8.60
CA VAL A 66 10.21 -5.06 9.84
C VAL A 66 10.67 -4.29 11.07
N LEU A 67 9.84 -4.24 12.10
CA LEU A 67 10.13 -3.53 13.36
C LEU A 67 11.37 -4.04 14.12
N HIS A 68 11.79 -5.27 13.85
CA HIS A 68 12.97 -5.89 14.47
C HIS A 68 14.32 -5.39 13.88
N THR A 69 14.27 -4.65 12.77
CA THR A 69 15.43 -3.91 12.24
C THR A 69 15.34 -2.48 12.76
N VAL A 70 16.23 -2.15 13.71
CA VAL A 70 16.14 -0.91 14.53
C VAL A 70 16.11 0.35 13.65
N HIS A 71 17.00 0.44 12.65
CA HIS A 71 17.10 1.60 11.73
C HIS A 71 16.53 1.30 10.33
N GLY A 72 15.59 0.35 10.22
CA GLY A 72 15.04 -0.06 8.92
C GLY A 72 14.36 1.08 8.17
N THR A 73 13.60 1.92 8.89
CA THR A 73 12.92 3.09 8.30
C THR A 73 13.92 4.13 7.79
N GLU A 74 15.01 4.38 8.53
CA GLU A 74 16.07 5.32 8.15
C GLU A 74 16.82 4.83 6.90
N ILE A 75 17.14 3.54 6.84
CA ILE A 75 17.76 2.90 5.67
C ILE A 75 16.87 3.06 4.43
N LEU A 76 15.57 2.80 4.56
CA LEU A 76 14.61 2.97 3.46
C LEU A 76 14.49 4.44 3.03
N LYS A 77 14.47 5.40 3.98
CA LYS A 77 14.49 6.84 3.67
C LYS A 77 15.77 7.25 2.95
N ASN A 78 16.92 6.78 3.40
CA ASN A 78 18.19 7.06 2.74
C ASN A 78 18.21 6.55 1.31
N PHE A 79 17.67 5.35 1.07
CA PHE A 79 17.54 4.83 -0.29
C PHE A 79 16.62 5.70 -1.16
N LEU A 80 15.42 6.01 -0.66
CA LEU A 80 14.42 6.73 -1.45
C LEU A 80 14.84 8.20 -1.69
N TYR A 81 15.32 8.89 -0.67
CA TYR A 81 15.55 10.34 -0.75
C TYR A 81 16.99 10.67 -1.15
N ASN A 82 17.99 10.07 -0.48
CA ASN A 82 19.39 10.43 -0.69
C ASN A 82 19.98 9.74 -1.95
N ILE A 83 19.54 8.51 -2.27
CA ILE A 83 20.07 7.75 -3.42
C ILE A 83 19.20 7.93 -4.65
N CYS A 84 17.88 7.72 -4.53
CA CYS A 84 16.95 7.86 -5.65
C CYS A 84 16.57 9.31 -5.95
N GLY A 85 16.72 10.22 -4.99
CA GLY A 85 16.39 11.64 -5.15
C GLY A 85 14.88 11.91 -5.21
N LEU A 86 14.07 11.04 -4.61
CA LEU A 86 12.62 11.24 -4.51
C LEU A 86 12.33 12.33 -3.48
N SER A 87 11.27 13.09 -3.70
CA SER A 87 10.74 14.01 -2.69
C SER A 87 9.60 13.35 -1.90
N PRO A 88 9.44 13.64 -0.59
CA PRO A 88 8.38 13.09 0.24
C PRO A 88 7.04 13.81 0.04
N GLU A 89 6.67 14.10 -1.21
CA GLU A 89 5.45 14.86 -1.54
C GLU A 89 4.19 14.02 -1.51
N TRP A 90 4.33 12.68 -1.57
CA TRP A 90 3.19 11.80 -1.52
C TRP A 90 2.56 11.80 -0.13
N SER A 91 1.28 12.10 -0.07
CA SER A 91 0.45 11.97 1.13
C SER A 91 -0.92 11.39 0.75
N MET A 92 -1.59 10.71 1.71
CA MET A 92 -2.96 10.24 1.48
C MET A 92 -3.92 11.37 1.13
N ALA A 93 -3.73 12.57 1.70
CA ALA A 93 -4.56 13.72 1.39
C ALA A 93 -4.36 14.19 -0.06
N ASN A 94 -3.11 14.25 -0.53
CA ASN A 94 -2.79 14.59 -1.92
C ASN A 94 -3.34 13.53 -2.87
N TYR A 95 -3.12 12.23 -2.55
CA TYR A 95 -3.66 11.13 -3.34
C TYR A 95 -5.19 11.20 -3.48
N VAL A 96 -5.92 11.46 -2.39
CA VAL A 96 -7.39 11.60 -2.44
C VAL A 96 -7.80 12.76 -3.36
N SER A 97 -7.09 13.88 -3.29
CA SER A 97 -7.38 15.05 -4.15
C SER A 97 -7.10 14.75 -5.63
N GLU A 98 -5.95 14.14 -5.91
CA GLU A 98 -5.57 13.74 -7.26
C GLU A 98 -6.53 12.72 -7.86
N ALA A 99 -6.90 11.68 -7.07
CA ALA A 99 -7.86 10.67 -7.50
C ALA A 99 -9.25 11.27 -7.81
N ILE A 100 -9.70 12.24 -7.00
CA ILE A 100 -10.96 12.95 -7.27
C ILE A 100 -10.88 13.73 -8.60
N GLU A 101 -9.80 14.45 -8.86
CA GLU A 101 -9.63 15.20 -10.11
C GLU A 101 -9.50 14.29 -11.33
N GLU A 102 -8.77 13.17 -11.19
CA GLU A 102 -8.67 12.16 -12.25
C GLU A 102 -10.03 11.56 -12.61
N VAL A 103 -10.82 11.19 -11.60
CA VAL A 103 -12.18 10.68 -11.79
C VAL A 103 -13.06 11.70 -12.47
N ARG A 104 -13.03 12.98 -12.04
CA ARG A 104 -13.79 14.08 -12.67
C ARG A 104 -13.44 14.22 -14.14
N ALA A 105 -12.16 14.27 -14.45
CA ALA A 105 -11.66 14.40 -15.81
C ALA A 105 -12.12 13.24 -16.69
N LYS A 106 -12.07 12.02 -16.16
CA LYS A 106 -12.44 10.80 -16.90
C LYS A 106 -13.94 10.67 -17.11
N VAL A 107 -14.76 11.04 -16.12
CA VAL A 107 -16.22 10.92 -16.19
C VAL A 107 -16.85 12.06 -16.99
N GLY A 108 -16.35 13.27 -16.85
CA GLY A 108 -16.91 14.47 -17.50
C GLY A 108 -18.40 14.62 -17.18
N SER A 109 -19.24 14.66 -18.23
CA SER A 109 -20.71 14.71 -18.11
C SER A 109 -21.40 13.34 -18.05
N GLY A 110 -20.62 12.26 -18.00
CA GLY A 110 -21.13 10.88 -17.98
C GLY A 110 -21.78 10.51 -16.67
N LYS A 111 -22.31 9.28 -16.61
CA LYS A 111 -22.84 8.69 -15.37
C LYS A 111 -21.94 7.53 -14.92
N VAL A 112 -21.87 7.34 -13.62
CA VAL A 112 -21.08 6.28 -12.97
C VAL A 112 -22.05 5.31 -12.29
N LEU A 113 -21.83 4.01 -12.50
CA LEU A 113 -22.49 2.95 -11.78
C LEU A 113 -21.46 2.23 -10.92
N LEU A 114 -21.74 2.09 -9.62
CA LEU A 114 -20.93 1.33 -8.68
C LEU A 114 -21.75 0.20 -8.06
N ALA A 115 -21.26 -1.03 -8.18
CA ALA A 115 -21.79 -2.16 -7.42
C ALA A 115 -21.18 -2.15 -6.00
N LEU A 116 -22.04 -2.02 -4.98
CA LEU A 116 -21.64 -2.06 -3.57
C LEU A 116 -21.74 -3.50 -3.06
N SER A 117 -20.67 -3.97 -2.43
CA SER A 117 -20.67 -5.28 -1.75
C SER A 117 -21.02 -5.20 -0.26
N GLY A 118 -21.05 -4.00 0.30
CA GLY A 118 -21.16 -3.77 1.76
C GLY A 118 -19.81 -3.81 2.49
N GLY A 119 -18.71 -4.19 1.83
CA GLY A 119 -17.36 -4.19 2.40
C GLY A 119 -16.69 -2.80 2.38
N VAL A 120 -15.57 -2.69 3.11
CA VAL A 120 -14.81 -1.44 3.28
C VAL A 120 -14.33 -0.89 1.93
N ASP A 121 -13.79 -1.74 1.06
CA ASP A 121 -13.21 -1.29 -0.22
C ASP A 121 -14.26 -0.64 -1.13
N SER A 122 -15.44 -1.27 -1.25
CA SER A 122 -16.54 -0.71 -2.04
C SER A 122 -17.11 0.56 -1.41
N ALA A 123 -17.08 0.68 -0.08
CA ALA A 123 -17.51 1.89 0.62
C ALA A 123 -16.53 3.05 0.39
N VAL A 124 -15.22 2.80 0.44
CA VAL A 124 -14.19 3.79 0.12
C VAL A 124 -14.29 4.25 -1.33
N ALA A 125 -14.46 3.30 -2.27
CA ALA A 125 -14.68 3.62 -3.68
C ALA A 125 -15.93 4.50 -3.88
N ALA A 126 -17.04 4.17 -3.20
CA ALA A 126 -18.27 4.97 -3.23
C ALA A 126 -18.04 6.41 -2.73
N ALA A 127 -17.32 6.55 -1.61
CA ALA A 127 -17.02 7.85 -1.02
C ALA A 127 -16.15 8.72 -1.94
N LEU A 128 -15.11 8.15 -2.56
CA LEU A 128 -14.25 8.85 -3.50
C LEU A 128 -15.02 9.26 -4.77
N LEU A 129 -15.77 8.34 -5.35
CA LEU A 129 -16.59 8.61 -6.54
C LEU A 129 -17.65 9.68 -6.27
N TYR A 130 -18.34 9.60 -5.13
CA TYR A 130 -19.35 10.59 -4.77
C TYR A 130 -18.74 11.99 -4.57
N ARG A 131 -17.58 12.09 -3.93
CA ARG A 131 -16.84 13.36 -3.83
C ARG A 131 -16.40 13.91 -5.18
N ALA A 132 -16.12 13.04 -6.13
CA ALA A 132 -15.69 13.43 -7.47
C ALA A 132 -16.86 13.90 -8.34
N VAL A 133 -17.96 13.13 -8.40
CA VAL A 133 -19.01 13.29 -9.41
C VAL A 133 -20.42 13.49 -8.85
N GLY A 134 -20.61 13.41 -7.53
CA GLY A 134 -21.88 13.69 -6.87
C GLY A 134 -23.06 12.86 -7.42
N GLU A 135 -24.11 13.55 -7.85
CA GLU A 135 -25.35 12.96 -8.37
C GLU A 135 -25.20 12.15 -9.69
N GLN A 136 -24.03 12.21 -10.35
CA GLN A 136 -23.74 11.37 -11.50
C GLN A 136 -23.48 9.91 -11.09
N LEU A 137 -23.21 9.67 -9.78
CA LEU A 137 -23.00 8.34 -9.23
C LEU A 137 -24.33 7.66 -8.87
N THR A 138 -24.50 6.43 -9.32
CA THR A 138 -25.56 5.52 -8.86
C THR A 138 -24.92 4.30 -8.23
N CYS A 139 -25.18 4.07 -6.95
CA CYS A 139 -24.73 2.87 -6.24
C CYS A 139 -25.84 1.82 -6.24
N ILE A 140 -25.50 0.59 -6.62
CA ILE A 140 -26.41 -0.57 -6.58
C ILE A 140 -25.91 -1.57 -5.54
N PHE A 141 -26.77 -1.91 -4.61
CA PHE A 141 -26.53 -2.95 -3.61
C PHE A 141 -27.48 -4.13 -3.87
N VAL A 142 -26.93 -5.31 -4.10
CA VAL A 142 -27.72 -6.51 -4.39
C VAL A 142 -27.87 -7.36 -3.13
N ASP A 143 -29.10 -7.48 -2.65
CA ASP A 143 -29.45 -8.38 -1.56
C ASP A 143 -29.74 -9.78 -2.14
N HIS A 144 -28.77 -10.67 -2.00
CA HIS A 144 -28.81 -12.03 -2.54
C HIS A 144 -29.35 -13.07 -1.53
N GLY A 145 -29.79 -12.63 -0.34
CA GLY A 145 -30.37 -13.52 0.68
C GLY A 145 -29.37 -14.25 1.58
N LEU A 146 -28.05 -14.03 1.39
CA LEU A 146 -26.98 -14.63 2.20
C LEU A 146 -26.18 -13.56 2.97
N LEU A 147 -26.77 -12.37 3.14
CA LEU A 147 -26.20 -11.31 3.95
C LEU A 147 -26.29 -11.67 5.44
N ARG A 148 -25.44 -11.04 6.24
CA ARG A 148 -25.58 -11.08 7.70
C ARG A 148 -26.90 -10.44 8.11
N LYS A 149 -27.35 -10.74 9.33
CA LYS A 149 -28.56 -10.13 9.89
C LYS A 149 -28.46 -8.61 9.84
N ASP A 150 -29.47 -7.98 9.24
CA ASP A 150 -29.62 -6.52 9.09
C ASP A 150 -28.49 -5.81 8.32
N GLU A 151 -27.60 -6.57 7.64
CA GLU A 151 -26.44 -6.01 6.93
C GLU A 151 -26.87 -5.04 5.81
N GLY A 152 -27.87 -5.41 5.03
CA GLY A 152 -28.41 -4.55 3.96
C GLY A 152 -28.92 -3.21 4.48
N ASP A 153 -29.63 -3.21 5.60
CA ASP A 153 -30.17 -2.00 6.24
C ASP A 153 -29.06 -1.16 6.87
N GLN A 154 -27.98 -1.81 7.37
CA GLN A 154 -26.82 -1.11 7.92
C GLN A 154 -26.02 -0.40 6.81
N VAL A 155 -25.80 -1.07 5.67
CA VAL A 155 -25.11 -0.48 4.52
C VAL A 155 -25.89 0.72 3.98
N GLU A 156 -27.20 0.57 3.79
CA GLU A 156 -28.05 1.63 3.27
C GLU A 156 -28.05 2.86 4.21
N ARG A 157 -28.21 2.66 5.52
CA ARG A 157 -28.14 3.73 6.51
C ARG A 157 -26.76 4.39 6.56
N ALA A 158 -25.68 3.62 6.60
CA ALA A 158 -24.34 4.17 6.67
C ALA A 158 -24.01 5.06 5.45
N MET A 159 -24.40 4.66 4.26
CA MET A 159 -24.16 5.45 3.05
C MET A 159 -25.05 6.71 3.00
N HIS A 160 -26.29 6.60 3.42
CA HIS A 160 -27.21 7.74 3.48
C HIS A 160 -26.78 8.76 4.54
N ASP A 161 -26.54 8.30 5.77
CA ASP A 161 -26.30 9.18 6.92
C ASP A 161 -24.88 9.81 6.89
N CYS A 162 -23.88 9.06 6.42
CA CYS A 162 -22.51 9.55 6.38
C CYS A 162 -22.17 10.35 5.12
N LEU A 163 -22.76 10.02 3.98
CA LEU A 163 -22.37 10.56 2.68
C LEU A 163 -23.51 11.23 1.91
N GLY A 164 -24.74 11.14 2.40
CA GLY A 164 -25.93 11.65 1.71
C GLY A 164 -26.23 10.95 0.39
N MET A 165 -25.63 9.77 0.17
CA MET A 165 -25.74 9.04 -1.10
C MET A 165 -27.03 8.25 -1.21
N ARG A 166 -27.62 8.24 -2.41
CA ARG A 166 -28.73 7.39 -2.75
C ARG A 166 -28.25 6.04 -3.24
N ILE A 167 -28.70 4.97 -2.60
CA ILE A 167 -28.44 3.59 -3.01
C ILE A 167 -29.71 2.99 -3.61
N VAL A 168 -29.53 2.23 -4.68
CA VAL A 168 -30.57 1.35 -5.23
C VAL A 168 -30.35 -0.05 -4.68
N ARG A 169 -31.16 -0.47 -3.70
CA ARG A 169 -31.17 -1.84 -3.20
C ARG A 169 -32.00 -2.71 -4.11
N VAL A 170 -31.40 -3.77 -4.64
CA VAL A 170 -32.06 -4.77 -5.49
C VAL A 170 -32.30 -6.02 -4.66
N ASN A 171 -33.54 -6.37 -4.39
CA ASN A 171 -33.87 -7.65 -3.77
C ASN A 171 -33.79 -8.76 -4.84
N ALA A 172 -32.77 -9.59 -4.71
CA ALA A 172 -32.53 -10.74 -5.60
C ALA A 172 -32.53 -12.08 -4.83
N GLN A 173 -33.02 -12.10 -3.58
CA GLN A 173 -32.97 -13.25 -2.69
C GLN A 173 -33.55 -14.50 -3.31
N GLU A 174 -34.76 -14.45 -3.79
CA GLU A 174 -35.45 -15.59 -4.42
C GLU A 174 -34.65 -16.13 -5.61
N ARG A 175 -34.18 -15.23 -6.49
CA ARG A 175 -33.40 -15.59 -7.68
C ARG A 175 -32.08 -16.31 -7.34
N PHE A 176 -31.40 -15.88 -6.30
CA PHE A 176 -30.14 -16.50 -5.88
C PHE A 176 -30.37 -17.80 -5.13
N LEU A 177 -31.30 -17.83 -4.15
CA LEU A 177 -31.59 -19.01 -3.35
C LEU A 177 -32.14 -20.16 -4.19
N THR A 178 -33.03 -19.89 -5.14
CA THR A 178 -33.56 -20.92 -6.07
C THR A 178 -32.44 -21.54 -6.92
N LYS A 179 -31.37 -20.79 -7.25
CA LYS A 179 -30.26 -21.34 -8.04
C LYS A 179 -29.24 -22.10 -7.23
N LEU A 180 -29.23 -21.92 -5.90
CA LEU A 180 -28.35 -22.62 -4.96
C LEU A 180 -28.97 -23.93 -4.44
N ALA A 181 -30.28 -24.09 -4.53
CA ALA A 181 -30.99 -25.31 -4.17
C ALA A 181 -30.91 -26.35 -5.30
#